data_6c8b807f2696b9495c47cb7134f476ea
#
_entry.id   6c8b807f2696b9495c47cb7134f476ea
#
_cell.length_a   1.000
_cell.length_b   1.000
_cell.length_c   1.000
_cell.angle_alpha   90.00
_cell.angle_beta   90.00
_cell.angle_gamma   90.00
#
_symmetry.space_group_name_H-M   'P 1'
#
loop_
_entity.id
_entity.type
_entity.pdbx_description
1 polymer ?
#
loop_
_entity_poly.entity_id
_entity_poly.type
_entity_poly.pdbx_seq_one_letter_code
_entity_poly.pdbx_strand_id
1 'polypeptide(L)'
;MNISLHFESRLQASPEQLWRWITSVDGILREMRPLLSMSVPPGIRSLADLEVEPRRPLFRSRMRLFGVLPLGTSQLTLLELTPGQGFIEQSPMTGMRLWRHERRILPSPGCAGECLLVDQLTVRPLFAAGLVRWFLTRIFRHRHRVLGRQFRAAPR
;
A
#
# COMPACT_ATOMS: atom_id res chain seq x y z
N MET A 1 -16.98 4.96 -13.56
CA MET A 1 -16.15 3.89 -14.15
C MET A 1 -15.06 3.49 -13.17
N ASN A 2 -14.93 2.20 -12.90
CA ASN A 2 -13.87 1.72 -11.99
C ASN A 2 -12.55 1.61 -12.76
N ILE A 3 -11.48 2.04 -12.09
CA ILE A 3 -10.11 1.84 -12.55
C ILE A 3 -9.55 0.65 -11.79
N SER A 4 -9.01 -0.32 -12.50
CA SER A 4 -8.37 -1.49 -11.91
C SER A 4 -6.90 -1.51 -12.33
N LEU A 5 -6.00 -1.55 -11.33
CA LEU A 5 -4.56 -1.59 -11.55
C LEU A 5 -3.97 -2.77 -10.79
N HIS A 6 -2.99 -3.42 -11.41
CA HIS A 6 -2.32 -4.58 -10.84
C HIS A 6 -0.81 -4.40 -10.91
N PHE A 7 -0.14 -4.63 -9.79
CA PHE A 7 1.32 -4.54 -9.69
C PHE A 7 1.84 -5.74 -8.92
N GLU A 8 2.94 -6.30 -9.36
CA GLU A 8 3.58 -7.38 -8.64
C GLU A 8 5.10 -7.27 -8.72
N SER A 9 5.75 -7.72 -7.65
CA SER A 9 7.21 -7.78 -7.57
C SER A 9 7.63 -9.08 -6.93
N ARG A 10 8.66 -9.68 -7.52
CA ARG A 10 9.34 -10.83 -6.95
C ARG A 10 10.43 -10.31 -6.03
N LEU A 11 10.35 -10.65 -4.74
CA LEU A 11 11.22 -10.09 -3.70
C LEU A 11 11.96 -11.21 -2.98
N GLN A 12 13.24 -10.95 -2.67
CA GLN A 12 14.06 -11.86 -1.91
C GLN A 12 13.84 -11.62 -0.41
N ALA A 13 12.77 -12.17 0.09
CA ALA A 13 12.37 -12.03 1.48
C ALA A 13 11.44 -13.17 1.88
N SER A 14 11.45 -13.50 3.16
CA SER A 14 10.48 -14.43 3.72
C SER A 14 9.11 -13.75 3.86
N PRO A 15 8.01 -14.52 3.96
CA PRO A 15 6.70 -13.94 4.25
C PRO A 15 6.69 -13.10 5.52
N GLU A 16 7.44 -13.49 6.55
CA GLU A 16 7.53 -12.78 7.82
C GLU A 16 8.22 -11.43 7.66
N GLN A 17 9.29 -11.38 6.87
CA GLN A 17 10.01 -10.12 6.56
C GLN A 17 9.12 -9.15 5.80
N LEU A 18 8.41 -9.64 4.78
CA LEU A 18 7.49 -8.82 4.01
C LEU A 18 6.32 -8.35 4.85
N TRP A 19 5.76 -9.24 5.67
CA TRP A 19 4.67 -8.88 6.57
C TRP A 19 5.06 -7.74 7.50
N ARG A 20 6.24 -7.80 8.12
CA ARG A 20 6.74 -6.73 8.98
C ARG A 20 6.90 -5.42 8.23
N TRP A 21 7.36 -5.48 6.99
CA TRP A 21 7.54 -4.27 6.17
C TRP A 21 6.21 -3.66 5.74
N ILE A 22 5.29 -4.46 5.19
CA ILE A 22 4.04 -3.93 4.63
C ILE A 22 3.07 -3.42 5.70
N THR A 23 3.21 -3.89 6.94
CA THR A 23 2.40 -3.39 8.07
C THR A 23 3.11 -2.30 8.86
N SER A 24 4.41 -2.13 8.69
CA SER A 24 5.20 -1.09 9.33
C SER A 24 4.86 0.29 8.77
N VAL A 25 4.57 1.24 9.63
CA VAL A 25 4.36 2.64 9.22
C VAL A 25 5.60 3.18 8.51
N ASP A 26 6.79 2.91 9.02
CA ASP A 26 8.04 3.34 8.41
C ASP A 26 8.20 2.75 7.00
N GLY A 27 7.91 1.47 6.83
CA GLY A 27 7.96 0.82 5.51
C GLY A 27 6.98 1.43 4.52
N ILE A 28 5.74 1.64 4.95
CA ILE A 28 4.70 2.25 4.12
C ILE A 28 5.13 3.65 3.66
N LEU A 29 5.64 4.47 4.57
CA LEU A 29 6.07 5.82 4.25
C LEU A 29 7.29 5.83 3.32
N ARG A 30 8.24 4.92 3.51
CA ARG A 30 9.41 4.79 2.65
C ARG A 30 9.05 4.40 1.22
N GLU A 31 8.07 3.53 1.03
CA GLU A 31 7.61 3.14 -0.30
C GLU A 31 7.05 4.33 -1.08
N MET A 32 6.43 5.28 -0.40
CA MET A 32 5.76 6.42 -1.04
C MET A 32 6.68 7.62 -1.25
N ARG A 33 7.71 7.81 -0.43
CA ARG A 33 8.63 8.96 -0.56
C ARG A 33 9.43 8.90 -1.86
N PRO A 34 9.73 10.05 -2.47
CA PRO A 34 9.32 11.41 -2.12
C PRO A 34 7.99 11.85 -2.75
N LEU A 35 7.31 10.96 -3.48
CA LEU A 35 6.13 11.33 -4.27
C LEU A 35 4.95 11.69 -3.40
N LEU A 36 4.74 10.92 -2.33
CA LEU A 36 3.56 11.05 -1.49
C LEU A 36 3.96 10.92 -0.02
N SER A 37 3.31 11.70 0.83
CA SER A 37 3.40 11.53 2.27
C SER A 37 2.01 11.42 2.88
N MET A 38 1.93 10.75 4.03
CA MET A 38 0.71 10.66 4.80
C MET A 38 1.02 10.81 6.28
N SER A 39 0.11 11.45 7.01
CA SER A 39 0.23 11.56 8.45
C SER A 39 -0.27 10.30 9.14
N VAL A 40 0.37 9.95 10.23
CA VAL A 40 -0.03 8.83 11.09
C VAL A 40 -0.03 9.32 12.53
N PRO A 41 -1.04 8.97 13.34
CA PRO A 41 -1.08 9.38 14.74
C PRO A 41 0.17 8.91 15.51
N PRO A 42 0.66 9.72 16.48
CA PRO A 42 1.80 9.32 17.30
C PRO A 42 1.53 8.01 18.04
N GLY A 43 2.54 7.17 18.15
CA GLY A 43 2.44 5.88 18.84
C GLY A 43 2.02 4.71 17.99
N ILE A 44 1.52 4.93 16.77
CA ILE A 44 1.21 3.84 15.84
C ILE A 44 2.44 3.54 15.01
N ARG A 45 3.01 2.35 15.20
CA ARG A 45 4.21 1.90 14.48
C ARG A 45 3.93 0.81 13.47
N SER A 46 2.88 0.02 13.71
CA SER A 46 2.50 -1.09 12.84
C SER A 46 0.99 -1.22 12.79
N LEU A 47 0.46 -1.46 11.58
CA LEU A 47 -0.96 -1.78 11.41
C LEU A 47 -1.33 -3.11 12.07
N ALA A 48 -0.36 -4.01 12.22
CA ALA A 48 -0.58 -5.30 12.85
C ALA A 48 -0.89 -5.21 14.36
N ASP A 49 -0.54 -4.07 14.99
CA ASP A 49 -0.80 -3.84 16.42
C ASP A 49 -2.19 -3.25 16.68
N LEU A 50 -2.94 -2.93 15.63
CA LEU A 50 -4.27 -2.31 15.74
C LEU A 50 -5.36 -3.36 15.69
N GLU A 51 -6.44 -3.12 16.44
CA GLU A 51 -7.64 -3.93 16.31
C GLU A 51 -8.38 -3.54 15.04
N VAL A 52 -8.52 -4.51 14.14
CA VAL A 52 -9.18 -4.31 12.86
C VAL A 52 -10.62 -4.75 12.93
N GLU A 53 -11.54 -3.79 12.77
CA GLU A 53 -12.95 -4.05 12.60
C GLU A 53 -13.37 -3.61 11.21
N PRO A 54 -14.03 -4.48 10.42
CA PRO A 54 -14.52 -4.10 9.10
C PRO A 54 -15.41 -2.87 9.17
N ARG A 55 -15.23 -1.92 8.24
CA ARG A 55 -15.98 -0.68 8.15
C ARG A 55 -15.71 0.36 9.25
N ARG A 56 -14.80 0.08 10.18
CA ARG A 56 -14.41 1.04 11.21
C ARG A 56 -13.06 1.65 10.90
N PRO A 57 -12.96 2.98 10.68
CA PRO A 57 -11.68 3.62 10.44
C PRO A 57 -10.72 3.44 11.62
N LEU A 58 -9.47 3.11 11.31
CA LEU A 58 -8.41 2.99 12.30
C LEU A 58 -7.87 4.36 12.70
N PHE A 59 -7.66 5.22 11.71
CA PHE A 59 -7.24 6.60 11.92
C PHE A 59 -7.43 7.41 10.64
N ARG A 60 -7.33 8.74 10.79
CA ARG A 60 -7.41 9.68 9.68
C ARG A 60 -6.01 10.12 9.27
N SER A 61 -5.70 9.99 7.98
CA SER A 61 -4.43 10.44 7.40
C SER A 61 -4.63 11.68 6.55
N ARG A 62 -3.70 12.62 6.66
CA ARG A 62 -3.58 13.73 5.71
C ARG A 62 -2.53 13.36 4.69
N MET A 63 -2.91 13.46 3.41
CA MET A 63 -2.00 13.12 2.32
C MET A 63 -1.46 14.38 1.67
N ARG A 64 -0.18 14.36 1.31
CA ARG A 64 0.50 15.47 0.63
C ARG A 64 1.32 14.96 -0.54
N LEU A 65 1.24 15.68 -1.66
CA LEU A 65 2.10 15.44 -2.82
C LEU A 65 3.46 16.10 -2.58
N PHE A 66 4.53 15.35 -2.77
CA PHE A 66 5.91 15.79 -2.51
C PHE A 66 6.13 16.36 -1.09
N GLY A 67 5.32 15.91 -0.14
CA GLY A 67 5.41 16.36 1.26
C GLY A 67 4.89 17.78 1.51
N VAL A 68 4.42 18.50 0.50
CA VAL A 68 4.04 19.93 0.61
C VAL A 68 2.63 20.24 0.13
N LEU A 69 2.18 19.67 -0.99
CA LEU A 69 0.89 20.01 -1.58
C LEU A 69 -0.23 19.13 -1.00
N PRO A 70 -1.22 19.72 -0.29
CA PRO A 70 -2.31 18.93 0.27
C PRO A 70 -3.13 18.25 -0.83
N LEU A 71 -3.35 16.94 -0.67
CA LEU A 71 -4.20 16.14 -1.57
C LEU A 71 -5.54 15.77 -0.92
N GLY A 72 -5.68 15.99 0.37
CA GLY A 72 -6.87 15.61 1.10
C GLY A 72 -6.59 14.59 2.20
N THR A 73 -7.62 13.87 2.59
CA THR A 73 -7.57 12.94 3.72
C THR A 73 -8.05 11.55 3.32
N SER A 74 -7.54 10.56 4.04
CA SER A 74 -8.02 9.18 3.98
C SER A 74 -8.38 8.73 5.39
N GLN A 75 -9.54 8.13 5.54
CA GLN A 75 -9.92 7.46 6.79
C GLN A 75 -9.54 6.00 6.64
N LEU A 76 -8.31 5.65 7.04
CA LEU A 76 -7.76 4.33 6.83
C LEU A 76 -8.63 3.26 7.50
N THR A 77 -9.17 2.38 6.68
CA THR A 77 -10.07 1.32 7.10
C THR A 77 -9.60 0.02 6.48
N LEU A 78 -9.35 -0.98 7.32
CA LEU A 78 -9.00 -2.32 6.85
C LEU A 78 -10.22 -3.22 6.93
N LEU A 79 -10.57 -3.86 5.82
CA LEU A 79 -11.61 -4.89 5.80
C LEU A 79 -11.10 -6.23 6.30
N GLU A 80 -9.81 -6.49 6.06
CA GLU A 80 -9.18 -7.74 6.41
C GLU A 80 -7.69 -7.48 6.69
N LEU A 81 -7.17 -8.12 7.71
CA LEU A 81 -5.74 -8.14 8.02
C LEU A 81 -5.39 -9.59 8.39
N THR A 82 -4.70 -10.27 7.47
CA THR A 82 -4.34 -11.68 7.65
C THR A 82 -2.83 -11.81 7.83
N PRO A 83 -2.36 -12.10 9.06
CA PRO A 83 -0.93 -12.16 9.34
C PRO A 83 -0.17 -13.06 8.37
N GLY A 84 0.94 -12.55 7.85
CA GLY A 84 1.81 -13.25 6.91
C GLY A 84 1.27 -13.38 5.49
N GLN A 85 0.04 -12.94 5.22
CA GLN A 85 -0.60 -13.10 3.91
C GLN A 85 -0.95 -11.77 3.24
N GLY A 86 -1.39 -10.78 4.00
CA GLY A 86 -1.72 -9.48 3.45
C GLY A 86 -2.90 -8.80 4.09
N PHE A 87 -3.42 -7.77 3.42
CA PHE A 87 -4.57 -7.01 3.91
C PHE A 87 -5.42 -6.48 2.77
N ILE A 88 -6.65 -6.13 3.10
CA ILE A 88 -7.57 -5.42 2.21
C ILE A 88 -7.95 -4.10 2.89
N GLU A 89 -7.67 -3.01 2.21
CA GLU A 89 -8.04 -1.67 2.62
C GLU A 89 -9.20 -1.18 1.76
N GLN A 90 -10.22 -0.62 2.38
CA GLN A 90 -11.28 0.11 1.68
C GLN A 90 -11.61 1.36 2.49
N SER A 91 -10.99 2.46 2.13
CA SER A 91 -10.98 3.69 2.91
C SER A 91 -11.80 4.78 2.25
N PRO A 92 -12.65 5.49 3.01
CA PRO A 92 -13.19 6.77 2.57
C PRO A 92 -12.04 7.75 2.33
N MET A 93 -12.01 8.35 1.14
CA MET A 93 -10.89 9.18 0.71
C MET A 93 -11.38 10.38 -0.10
N THR A 94 -10.77 11.54 0.13
CA THR A 94 -11.07 12.74 -0.63
C THR A 94 -10.89 12.50 -2.13
N GLY A 95 -11.88 12.90 -2.92
CA GLY A 95 -11.82 12.78 -4.38
C GLY A 95 -12.13 11.40 -4.94
N MET A 96 -12.43 10.43 -4.09
CA MET A 96 -12.73 9.05 -4.49
C MET A 96 -14.10 8.61 -4.02
N ARG A 97 -14.88 8.01 -4.92
CA ARG A 97 -16.11 7.29 -4.55
C ARG A 97 -15.81 5.91 -4.01
N LEU A 98 -14.69 5.32 -4.47
CA LEU A 98 -14.21 4.04 -4.01
C LEU A 98 -12.68 4.06 -4.04
N TRP A 99 -12.09 3.63 -2.95
CA TRP A 99 -10.67 3.31 -2.85
C TRP A 99 -10.55 1.95 -2.20
N ARG A 100 -10.13 0.95 -2.97
CA ARG A 100 -9.90 -0.41 -2.48
C ARG A 100 -8.51 -0.86 -2.90
N HIS A 101 -7.71 -1.23 -1.93
CA HIS A 101 -6.35 -1.71 -2.13
C HIS A 101 -6.18 -3.07 -1.45
N GLU A 102 -5.88 -4.09 -2.23
CA GLU A 102 -5.49 -5.39 -1.72
C GLU A 102 -3.99 -5.55 -1.86
N ARG A 103 -3.34 -5.96 -0.80
CA ARG A 103 -1.92 -6.27 -0.82
C ARG A 103 -1.74 -7.70 -0.33
N ARG A 104 -1.10 -8.55 -1.15
CA ARG A 104 -0.94 -9.98 -0.89
C ARG A 104 0.51 -10.40 -0.98
N ILE A 105 0.91 -11.28 -0.05
CA ILE A 105 2.19 -11.98 -0.06
C ILE A 105 1.91 -13.39 -0.56
N LEU A 106 2.50 -13.77 -1.69
CA LEU A 106 2.33 -15.09 -2.27
C LEU A 106 3.67 -15.81 -2.35
N PRO A 107 3.70 -17.15 -2.18
CA PRO A 107 4.93 -17.89 -2.38
C PRO A 107 5.37 -17.80 -3.85
N SER A 108 6.69 -17.69 -4.07
CA SER A 108 7.23 -17.70 -5.43
C SER A 108 7.48 -19.14 -5.83
N PRO A 109 6.82 -19.64 -6.89
CA PRO A 109 7.01 -21.03 -7.31
C PRO A 109 8.47 -21.33 -7.68
N GLY A 110 9.02 -22.39 -7.11
CA GLY A 110 10.35 -22.91 -7.46
C GLY A 110 11.53 -22.17 -6.84
N CYS A 111 11.32 -21.11 -6.06
CA CYS A 111 12.42 -20.34 -5.44
C CYS A 111 12.23 -20.23 -3.94
N ALA A 112 13.03 -20.99 -3.19
CA ALA A 112 13.06 -20.86 -1.73
C ALA A 112 13.63 -19.48 -1.35
N GLY A 113 13.01 -18.82 -0.38
CA GLY A 113 13.45 -17.51 0.10
C GLY A 113 12.95 -16.33 -0.73
N GLU A 114 12.12 -16.56 -1.74
CA GLU A 114 11.47 -15.51 -2.52
C GLU A 114 9.97 -15.52 -2.32
N CYS A 115 9.37 -14.33 -2.38
CA CYS A 115 7.93 -14.15 -2.39
C CYS A 115 7.51 -13.19 -3.49
N LEU A 116 6.27 -13.32 -3.93
CA LEU A 116 5.61 -12.31 -4.75
C LEU A 116 4.84 -11.36 -3.84
N LEU A 117 5.03 -10.07 -4.03
CA LEU A 117 4.16 -9.07 -3.43
C LEU A 117 3.25 -8.51 -4.52
N VAL A 118 1.96 -8.65 -4.32
CA VAL A 118 0.93 -8.27 -5.30
C VAL A 118 0.09 -7.15 -4.73
N ASP A 119 -0.04 -6.08 -5.49
CA ASP A 119 -0.97 -4.98 -5.22
C ASP A 119 -2.06 -4.99 -6.26
N GLN A 120 -3.30 -5.09 -5.82
CA GLN A 120 -4.49 -4.92 -6.65
C GLN A 120 -5.24 -3.69 -6.17
N LEU A 121 -5.37 -2.70 -7.05
CA LEU A 121 -6.01 -1.44 -6.73
C LEU A 121 -7.28 -1.29 -7.56
N THR A 122 -8.38 -1.01 -6.89
CA THR A 122 -9.66 -0.72 -7.53
C THR A 122 -10.14 0.64 -7.01
N VAL A 123 -10.26 1.62 -7.90
CA VAL A 123 -10.64 2.97 -7.51
C VAL A 123 -11.73 3.51 -8.41
N ARG A 124 -12.51 4.42 -7.85
CA ARG A 124 -13.55 5.14 -8.58
C ARG A 124 -13.42 6.63 -8.23
N PRO A 125 -12.67 7.40 -9.04
CA PRO A 125 -12.51 8.82 -8.76
C PRO A 125 -13.79 9.60 -9.09
N LEU A 126 -13.96 10.75 -8.45
CA LEU A 126 -15.08 11.65 -8.72
C LEU A 126 -14.94 12.33 -10.07
N PHE A 127 -13.70 12.60 -10.48
CA PHE A 127 -13.41 13.30 -11.74
C PHE A 127 -11.98 12.97 -12.19
N ALA A 128 -11.64 13.38 -13.42
CA ALA A 128 -10.29 13.26 -13.99
C ALA A 128 -9.73 11.83 -13.95
N ALA A 129 -10.53 10.84 -14.33
CA ALA A 129 -10.15 9.43 -14.25
C ALA A 129 -8.82 9.10 -14.93
N GLY A 130 -8.55 9.68 -16.10
CA GLY A 130 -7.28 9.46 -16.81
C GLY A 130 -6.07 9.97 -16.05
N LEU A 131 -6.18 11.16 -15.44
CA LEU A 131 -5.12 11.73 -14.63
C LEU A 131 -4.91 10.93 -13.35
N VAL A 132 -5.98 10.51 -12.70
CA VAL A 132 -5.91 9.67 -11.50
C VAL A 132 -5.23 8.34 -11.82
N ARG A 133 -5.61 7.70 -12.91
CA ARG A 133 -4.98 6.45 -13.37
C ARG A 133 -3.49 6.63 -13.60
N TRP A 134 -3.10 7.68 -14.30
CA TRP A 134 -1.68 7.99 -14.55
C TRP A 134 -0.91 8.20 -13.24
N PHE A 135 -1.46 9.00 -12.34
CA PHE A 135 -0.84 9.33 -11.07
C PHE A 135 -0.66 8.09 -10.18
N LEU A 136 -1.71 7.28 -10.04
CA LEU A 136 -1.66 6.06 -9.23
C LEU A 136 -0.69 5.04 -9.82
N THR A 137 -0.64 4.92 -11.14
CA THR A 137 0.32 4.06 -11.81
C THR A 137 1.76 4.47 -11.46
N ARG A 138 2.04 5.77 -11.48
CA ARG A 138 3.36 6.31 -11.11
C ARG A 138 3.71 6.00 -9.65
N ILE A 139 2.77 6.21 -8.73
CA ILE A 139 3.00 5.96 -7.30
C ILE A 139 3.27 4.48 -7.04
N PHE A 140 2.43 3.59 -7.56
CA PHE A 140 2.59 2.15 -7.30
C PHE A 140 3.82 1.56 -7.98
N ARG A 141 4.17 2.02 -9.17
CA ARG A 141 5.44 1.63 -9.80
C ARG A 141 6.64 2.08 -8.96
N HIS A 142 6.57 3.28 -8.40
CA HIS A 142 7.60 3.77 -7.49
C HIS A 142 7.68 2.91 -6.23
N ARG A 143 6.54 2.57 -5.63
CA ARG A 143 6.49 1.70 -4.44
C ARG A 143 7.15 0.36 -4.72
N HIS A 144 6.87 -0.25 -5.86
CA HIS A 144 7.47 -1.53 -6.24
C HIS A 144 8.97 -1.42 -6.55
N ARG A 145 9.43 -0.27 -7.05
CA ARG A 145 10.88 -0.03 -7.19
C ARG A 145 11.57 0.06 -5.83
N VAL A 146 10.96 0.73 -4.86
CA VAL A 146 11.49 0.81 -3.50
C VAL A 146 11.56 -0.58 -2.87
N LEU A 147 10.50 -1.37 -3.01
CA LEU A 147 10.47 -2.75 -2.54
C LEU A 147 11.58 -3.58 -3.16
N GLY A 148 11.77 -3.46 -4.48
CA GLY A 148 12.82 -4.18 -5.19
C GLY A 148 14.23 -3.80 -4.74
N ARG A 149 14.45 -2.55 -4.33
CA ARG A 149 15.74 -2.11 -3.76
C ARG A 149 15.94 -2.62 -2.35
N GLN A 150 14.87 -2.64 -1.55
CA GLN A 150 14.93 -3.07 -0.16
C GLN A 150 15.13 -4.58 -0.05
N PHE A 151 14.51 -5.35 -0.93
CA PHE A 151 14.53 -6.81 -0.93
C PHE A 151 15.10 -7.38 -2.22
N ARG A 152 16.17 -6.77 -2.72
CA ARG A 152 16.78 -7.17 -3.98
C ARG A 152 17.36 -8.58 -3.88
N ALA A 153 17.11 -9.38 -4.92
CA ALA A 153 17.84 -10.63 -5.09
C ALA A 153 19.35 -10.35 -5.17
N ALA A 154 20.16 -11.16 -4.47
CA ALA A 154 21.61 -11.07 -4.61
C ALA A 154 21.98 -11.21 -6.08
N PRO A 155 22.93 -10.41 -6.60
CA PRO A 155 23.36 -10.55 -7.99
C PRO A 155 23.88 -11.97 -8.21
N ARG A 156 23.43 -12.59 -9.31
CA ARG A 156 23.91 -13.91 -9.73
C ARG A 156 25.31 -13.78 -10.33
#